data_24b315c401f943f1570340b0f6d18af6
#
_entry.id   24b315c401f943f1570340b0f6d18af6
#
_cell.length_a   1.000
_cell.length_b   1.000
_cell.length_c   1.000
_cell.angle_alpha   90.00
_cell.angle_beta   90.00
_cell.angle_gamma   90.00
#
_symmetry.space_group_name_H-M   'P 1'
#
loop_
_entity.id
_entity.type
_entity.pdbx_description
1 polymer ?
#
loop_
_entity_poly.entity_id
_entity_poly.type
_entity_poly.pdbx_seq_one_letter_code
_entity_poly.pdbx_strand_id
1 'polypeptide(L)'
;MFWSTPNRIFNQMLLKMEPKLAEEGYVGYIDVNCIVNNNGIYPLEFTSRFGYPTISIQQEGMITPIGQFFWDLANGNDPKLKVKSGFQIGVRIVVPPFPFDDEATFESFSKNGAIVFKKPAQDEVHIEDVKQVNGQWLVAGTSGVVLIVVGLGQTMKQAQAQVYSRIKNILIPNMYYRTDIGDRWYEDGDKLHNWRYLR
;
A
#
# COMPACT_ATOMS: atom_id res chain seq x y z
N MET A 1 -2.70 5.27 4.77
CA MET A 1 -2.74 4.22 5.83
C MET A 1 -2.15 4.82 7.11
N PHE A 2 -2.52 4.32 8.26
CA PHE A 2 -1.89 4.56 9.55
C PHE A 2 -2.09 3.34 10.45
N TRP A 3 -1.20 3.15 11.39
CA TRP A 3 -1.31 2.12 12.41
C TRP A 3 -2.10 2.67 13.61
N SER A 4 -3.00 1.89 14.13
CA SER A 4 -3.75 2.23 15.35
C SER A 4 -3.83 1.04 16.29
N THR A 5 -4.07 1.32 17.56
CA THR A 5 -4.57 0.28 18.47
C THR A 5 -5.94 -0.22 18.00
N PRO A 6 -6.37 -1.43 18.40
CA PRO A 6 -7.71 -1.90 18.07
C PRO A 6 -8.78 -0.86 18.36
N ASN A 7 -9.55 -0.51 17.35
CA ASN A 7 -10.59 0.50 17.40
C ASN A 7 -11.98 -0.14 17.21
N ARG A 8 -13.03 0.68 17.19
CA ARG A 8 -14.41 0.18 17.05
C ARG A 8 -14.62 -0.63 15.75
N ILE A 9 -13.97 -0.22 14.64
CA ILE A 9 -14.10 -0.96 13.37
C ILE A 9 -13.48 -2.34 13.52
N PHE A 10 -12.26 -2.43 14.04
CA PHE A 10 -11.59 -3.70 14.32
C PHE A 10 -12.44 -4.60 15.22
N ASN A 11 -12.93 -4.07 16.34
CA ASN A 11 -13.69 -4.83 17.33
C ASN A 11 -15.02 -5.36 16.78
N GLN A 12 -15.68 -4.61 15.91
CA GLN A 12 -16.96 -5.01 15.33
C GLN A 12 -16.84 -5.92 14.12
N MET A 13 -15.69 -5.95 13.46
CA MET A 13 -15.43 -6.74 12.25
C MET A 13 -14.49 -7.91 12.52
N LEU A 14 -13.20 -7.65 12.62
CA LEU A 14 -12.19 -8.71 12.67
C LEU A 14 -12.19 -9.48 13.99
N LEU A 15 -12.34 -8.81 15.13
CA LEU A 15 -12.35 -9.49 16.43
C LEU A 15 -13.50 -10.51 16.57
N LYS A 16 -14.63 -10.27 15.92
CA LYS A 16 -15.74 -11.22 15.91
C LYS A 16 -15.45 -12.49 15.12
N MET A 17 -14.52 -12.44 14.19
CA MET A 17 -14.11 -13.58 13.39
C MET A 17 -13.04 -14.44 14.06
N GLU A 18 -12.34 -13.88 15.05
CA GLU A 18 -11.21 -14.54 15.71
C GLU A 18 -11.54 -15.97 16.22
N PRO A 19 -12.65 -16.20 16.93
CA PRO A 19 -12.97 -17.55 17.41
C PRO A 19 -13.14 -18.55 16.26
N LYS A 20 -13.75 -18.14 15.16
CA LYS A 20 -13.97 -19.00 13.98
C LYS A 20 -12.66 -19.28 13.24
N LEU A 21 -11.82 -18.27 13.07
CA LEU A 21 -10.50 -18.41 12.48
C LEU A 21 -9.61 -19.35 13.32
N ALA A 22 -9.69 -19.23 14.63
CA ALA A 22 -8.95 -20.12 15.54
C ALA A 22 -9.46 -21.58 15.46
N GLU A 23 -10.78 -21.80 15.38
CA GLU A 23 -11.37 -23.12 15.18
C GLU A 23 -10.90 -23.80 13.90
N GLU A 24 -10.77 -23.03 12.82
CA GLU A 24 -10.25 -23.50 11.51
C GLU A 24 -8.72 -23.60 11.46
N GLY A 25 -8.02 -23.26 12.54
CA GLY A 25 -6.55 -23.27 12.58
C GLY A 25 -5.91 -22.24 11.64
N TYR A 26 -6.60 -21.15 11.35
CA TYR A 26 -6.10 -20.13 10.41
C TYR A 26 -4.88 -19.42 10.96
N VAL A 27 -3.81 -19.41 10.19
CA VAL A 27 -2.59 -18.63 10.44
C VAL A 27 -2.28 -17.80 9.21
N GLY A 28 -2.19 -16.49 9.37
CA GLY A 28 -1.90 -15.60 8.24
C GLY A 28 -2.44 -14.20 8.41
N TYR A 29 -2.31 -13.44 7.34
CA TYR A 29 -2.87 -12.11 7.24
C TYR A 29 -4.33 -12.18 6.79
N ILE A 30 -5.17 -11.38 7.41
CA ILE A 30 -6.56 -11.18 6.99
C ILE A 30 -6.91 -9.70 7.09
N ASP A 31 -7.59 -9.19 6.09
CA ASP A 31 -8.23 -7.89 6.17
C ASP A 31 -9.72 -7.96 5.80
N VAL A 32 -10.44 -6.89 6.07
CA VAL A 32 -11.84 -6.72 5.70
C VAL A 32 -12.04 -5.38 5.02
N ASN A 33 -12.58 -5.43 3.82
CA ASN A 33 -13.08 -4.24 3.15
C ASN A 33 -14.47 -3.91 3.69
N CYS A 34 -14.69 -2.66 4.08
CA CYS A 34 -15.98 -2.23 4.62
C CYS A 34 -16.34 -0.80 4.22
N ILE A 35 -17.62 -0.53 4.14
CA ILE A 35 -18.18 0.82 4.10
C ILE A 35 -18.53 1.22 5.52
N VAL A 36 -18.15 2.44 5.90
CA VAL A 36 -18.43 3.01 7.22
C VAL A 36 -19.19 4.32 7.07
N ASN A 37 -20.28 4.48 7.79
CA ASN A 37 -21.03 5.73 7.89
C ASN A 37 -21.58 5.92 9.30
N ASN A 38 -22.35 6.99 9.53
CA ASN A 38 -22.92 7.29 10.85
C ASN A 38 -23.91 6.23 11.37
N ASN A 39 -24.48 5.39 10.48
CA ASN A 39 -25.46 4.36 10.85
C ASN A 39 -24.79 3.02 11.20
N GLY A 40 -23.57 2.76 10.70
CA GLY A 40 -22.90 1.49 10.96
C GLY A 40 -21.67 1.21 10.11
N ILE A 41 -21.17 -0.02 10.29
CA ILE A 41 -20.07 -0.60 9.54
C ILE A 41 -20.63 -1.77 8.74
N TYR A 42 -20.42 -1.75 7.45
CA TYR A 42 -20.97 -2.71 6.49
C TYR A 42 -19.80 -3.45 5.82
N PRO A 43 -19.52 -4.71 6.22
CA PRO A 43 -18.47 -5.49 5.59
C PRO A 43 -18.85 -5.81 4.14
N LEU A 44 -17.88 -5.76 3.26
CA LEU A 44 -18.02 -6.12 1.84
C LEU A 44 -17.41 -7.49 1.57
N GLU A 45 -16.12 -7.63 1.86
CA GLU A 45 -15.39 -8.87 1.62
C GLU A 45 -14.23 -9.02 2.60
N PHE A 46 -13.82 -10.26 2.86
CA PHE A 46 -12.57 -10.60 3.52
C PHE A 46 -11.51 -10.91 2.48
N THR A 47 -10.28 -10.46 2.75
CA THR A 47 -9.11 -10.82 1.97
C THR A 47 -8.13 -11.59 2.87
N SER A 48 -7.88 -12.87 2.54
CA SER A 48 -7.02 -13.76 3.32
C SER A 48 -5.59 -13.81 2.80
N ARG A 49 -5.07 -12.70 2.34
CA ARG A 49 -3.69 -12.50 1.88
C ARG A 49 -3.31 -11.04 2.05
N PHE A 50 -2.01 -10.75 1.98
CA PHE A 50 -1.56 -9.36 2.00
C PHE A 50 -2.19 -8.58 0.84
N GLY A 51 -2.73 -7.39 1.15
CA GLY A 51 -3.33 -6.50 0.18
C GLY A 51 -2.26 -5.91 -0.76
N TYR A 52 -2.60 -5.73 -2.02
CA TYR A 52 -1.77 -5.06 -3.01
C TYR A 52 -2.40 -3.71 -3.40
N PRO A 53 -1.67 -2.59 -3.40
CA PRO A 53 -0.27 -2.38 -3.00
C PRO A 53 -0.06 -2.16 -1.49
N THR A 54 -1.03 -2.50 -0.65
CA THR A 54 -1.01 -2.21 0.79
C THR A 54 0.22 -2.77 1.48
N ILE A 55 0.68 -3.96 1.07
CA ILE A 55 1.88 -4.58 1.65
C ILE A 55 3.13 -3.70 1.51
N SER A 56 3.33 -3.05 0.36
CA SER A 56 4.45 -2.14 0.15
C SER A 56 4.39 -0.93 1.08
N ILE A 57 3.17 -0.42 1.33
CA ILE A 57 2.96 0.70 2.25
C ILE A 57 3.17 0.23 3.71
N GLN A 58 2.70 -0.97 4.05
CA GLN A 58 2.88 -1.55 5.38
C GLN A 58 4.35 -1.77 5.71
N GLN A 59 5.14 -2.31 4.78
CA GLN A 59 6.59 -2.51 4.95
C GLN A 59 7.29 -1.22 5.37
N GLU A 60 6.98 -0.11 4.73
CA GLU A 60 7.58 1.18 5.06
C GLU A 60 7.15 1.72 6.42
N GLY A 61 5.98 1.32 6.90
CA GLY A 61 5.48 1.64 8.24
C GLY A 61 6.01 0.71 9.34
N MET A 62 6.68 -0.39 9.01
CA MET A 62 7.20 -1.34 9.99
C MET A 62 8.59 -0.92 10.49
N ILE A 63 8.85 -1.18 11.79
CA ILE A 63 10.17 -1.13 12.41
C ILE A 63 10.71 -2.56 12.54
N THR A 64 9.83 -3.51 12.86
CA THR A 64 10.18 -4.94 12.85
C THR A 64 10.58 -5.33 11.43
N PRO A 65 11.74 -5.98 11.22
CA PRO A 65 12.15 -6.45 9.91
C PRO A 65 11.10 -7.38 9.30
N ILE A 66 10.74 -7.15 8.04
CA ILE A 66 9.66 -7.91 7.37
C ILE A 66 9.95 -9.42 7.33
N GLY A 67 11.20 -9.82 7.17
CA GLY A 67 11.60 -11.23 7.20
C GLY A 67 11.39 -11.87 8.56
N GLN A 68 11.66 -11.14 9.67
CA GLN A 68 11.36 -11.62 11.02
C GLN A 68 9.85 -11.76 11.24
N PHE A 69 9.08 -10.77 10.77
CA PHE A 69 7.62 -10.81 10.86
C PHE A 69 7.05 -12.05 10.14
N PHE A 70 7.49 -12.32 8.93
CA PHE A 70 7.04 -13.49 8.18
C PHE A 70 7.50 -14.81 8.80
N TRP A 71 8.70 -14.84 9.32
CA TRP A 71 9.22 -16.02 10.02
C TRP A 71 8.39 -16.36 11.25
N ASP A 72 8.09 -15.38 12.09
CA ASP A 72 7.29 -15.56 13.28
C ASP A 72 5.88 -16.00 12.91
N LEU A 73 5.25 -15.33 11.94
CA LEU A 73 3.91 -15.68 11.46
C LEU A 73 3.85 -17.13 10.93
N ALA A 74 4.82 -17.53 10.10
CA ALA A 74 4.88 -18.88 9.53
C ALA A 74 5.10 -20.00 10.58
N ASN A 75 5.72 -19.67 11.70
CA ASN A 75 5.95 -20.61 12.80
C ASN A 75 4.88 -20.54 13.91
N GLY A 76 3.78 -19.79 13.70
CA GLY A 76 2.71 -19.62 14.67
C GLY A 76 3.12 -18.84 15.93
N ASN A 77 4.21 -18.08 15.83
CA ASN A 77 4.64 -17.17 16.89
C ASN A 77 3.88 -15.85 16.78
N ASP A 78 3.69 -15.16 17.90
CA ASP A 78 3.20 -13.78 17.89
C ASP A 78 4.32 -12.82 17.44
N PRO A 79 4.25 -12.32 16.18
CA PRO A 79 5.24 -11.35 15.72
C PRO A 79 5.01 -10.04 16.43
N LYS A 80 5.73 -9.75 17.49
CA LYS A 80 5.64 -8.49 18.25
C LYS A 80 5.96 -7.30 17.36
N LEU A 81 4.98 -6.93 16.53
CA LEU A 81 5.11 -5.95 15.47
C LEU A 81 5.33 -4.55 16.06
N LYS A 82 6.48 -3.95 15.76
CA LYS A 82 6.78 -2.55 16.03
C LYS A 82 6.58 -1.74 14.76
N VAL A 83 5.89 -0.62 14.85
CA VAL A 83 5.50 0.22 13.72
C VAL A 83 5.84 1.68 13.97
N LYS A 84 6.05 2.41 12.88
CA LYS A 84 6.24 3.87 12.89
C LYS A 84 4.90 4.56 13.15
N SER A 85 4.91 5.63 13.92
CA SER A 85 3.75 6.50 14.08
C SER A 85 3.49 7.35 12.83
N GLY A 86 2.27 7.89 12.72
CA GLY A 86 1.87 8.78 11.64
C GLY A 86 1.28 8.05 10.44
N PHE A 87 1.34 8.71 9.28
CA PHE A 87 0.69 8.27 8.05
C PHE A 87 1.70 7.70 7.07
N GLN A 88 1.25 6.68 6.35
CA GLN A 88 1.94 6.11 5.19
C GLN A 88 0.98 6.19 4.00
N ILE A 89 1.45 6.69 2.86
CA ILE A 89 0.71 6.67 1.61
C ILE A 89 1.57 6.10 0.49
N GLY A 90 0.93 5.35 -0.41
CA GLY A 90 1.59 4.79 -1.58
C GLY A 90 0.94 5.31 -2.86
N VAL A 91 1.75 5.69 -3.82
CA VAL A 91 1.32 6.14 -5.14
C VAL A 91 1.88 5.18 -6.19
N ARG A 92 1.00 4.58 -6.98
CA ARG A 92 1.41 3.79 -8.14
C ARG A 92 1.91 4.70 -9.25
N ILE A 93 3.08 4.37 -9.79
CA ILE A 93 3.59 4.94 -11.03
C ILE A 93 3.27 3.95 -12.12
N VAL A 94 2.53 4.41 -13.11
CA VAL A 94 1.99 3.56 -14.15
C VAL A 94 2.30 4.11 -15.54
N VAL A 95 2.24 3.25 -16.54
CA VAL A 95 2.41 3.57 -17.95
C VAL A 95 1.26 2.96 -18.76
N PRO A 96 1.00 3.42 -20.01
CA PRO A 96 0.03 2.77 -20.87
C PRO A 96 0.30 1.25 -20.99
N PRO A 97 -0.74 0.39 -21.05
CA PRO A 97 -2.17 0.71 -21.18
C PRO A 97 -2.93 0.82 -19.85
N PHE A 98 -2.23 0.79 -18.70
CA PHE A 98 -2.92 0.83 -17.39
C PHE A 98 -4.06 1.90 -17.42
N PRO A 99 -5.26 1.63 -16.88
CA PRO A 99 -5.70 0.43 -16.17
C PRO A 99 -6.30 -0.67 -17.06
N PHE A 100 -6.11 -0.57 -18.36
CA PHE A 100 -6.65 -1.51 -19.34
C PHE A 100 -5.65 -2.63 -19.61
N ASP A 101 -6.15 -3.75 -20.08
CA ASP A 101 -5.35 -4.91 -20.51
C ASP A 101 -5.27 -4.90 -22.05
N ASP A 102 -4.22 -4.24 -22.58
CA ASP A 102 -3.97 -4.10 -24.02
C ASP A 102 -2.47 -4.28 -24.31
N GLU A 103 -2.12 -5.50 -24.67
CA GLU A 103 -0.76 -5.90 -24.96
C GLU A 103 -0.14 -5.09 -26.12
N ALA A 104 -0.90 -4.78 -27.16
CA ALA A 104 -0.40 -4.04 -28.32
C ALA A 104 0.00 -2.61 -27.94
N THR A 105 -0.80 -1.95 -27.11
CA THR A 105 -0.49 -0.64 -26.55
C THR A 105 0.73 -0.72 -25.64
N PHE A 106 0.83 -1.74 -24.78
CA PHE A 106 2.00 -1.93 -23.91
C PHE A 106 3.28 -2.08 -24.72
N GLU A 107 3.29 -2.98 -25.69
CA GLU A 107 4.45 -3.23 -26.57
C GLU A 107 4.92 -1.97 -27.29
N SER A 108 3.97 -1.16 -27.77
CA SER A 108 4.26 0.01 -28.60
C SER A 108 4.74 1.23 -27.78
N PHE A 109 4.23 1.43 -26.55
CA PHE A 109 4.42 2.68 -25.82
C PHE A 109 5.20 2.55 -24.54
N SER A 110 5.31 1.37 -23.96
CA SER A 110 5.79 1.21 -22.58
C SER A 110 6.91 0.21 -22.41
N LYS A 111 6.88 -0.89 -23.14
CA LYS A 111 7.88 -1.98 -23.01
C LYS A 111 9.30 -1.47 -23.21
N ASN A 112 10.19 -1.88 -22.35
CA ASN A 112 11.59 -1.46 -22.36
C ASN A 112 11.80 0.06 -22.16
N GLY A 113 10.79 0.82 -21.77
CA GLY A 113 10.96 2.22 -21.36
C GLY A 113 11.98 2.33 -20.23
N ALA A 114 12.95 3.22 -20.37
CA ALA A 114 13.99 3.39 -19.35
C ALA A 114 13.44 4.03 -18.09
N ILE A 115 13.82 3.49 -16.92
CA ILE A 115 13.49 4.05 -15.62
C ILE A 115 14.74 4.77 -15.10
N VAL A 116 14.64 6.09 -14.96
CA VAL A 116 15.77 6.93 -14.57
C VAL A 116 15.45 7.63 -13.24
N PHE A 117 16.37 7.52 -12.30
CA PHE A 117 16.35 8.30 -11.06
C PHE A 117 17.34 9.46 -11.21
N LYS A 118 16.84 10.71 -11.05
CA LYS A 118 17.68 11.93 -11.11
C LYS A 118 18.72 12.01 -10.00
N LYS A 119 18.44 11.34 -8.88
CA LYS A 119 19.33 11.13 -7.73
C LYS A 119 19.41 9.63 -7.47
N PRO A 120 20.43 9.13 -6.75
CA PRO A 120 20.51 7.72 -6.41
C PRO A 120 19.19 7.16 -5.92
N ALA A 121 18.96 5.88 -6.22
CA ALA A 121 17.72 5.19 -5.86
C ALA A 121 17.35 5.43 -4.40
N GLN A 122 16.10 5.60 -4.18
CA GLN A 122 15.53 5.91 -2.88
C GLN A 122 15.10 4.62 -2.21
N ASP A 123 15.34 4.50 -0.94
CA ASP A 123 14.51 3.68 -0.08
C ASP A 123 13.05 4.07 -0.35
N GLU A 124 12.09 3.26 0.01
CA GLU A 124 10.64 3.52 -0.15
C GLU A 124 10.14 3.62 -1.62
N VAL A 125 10.90 3.09 -2.57
CA VAL A 125 10.45 2.83 -3.95
C VAL A 125 10.43 1.32 -4.17
N HIS A 126 9.23 0.77 -4.30
CA HIS A 126 9.03 -0.66 -4.55
C HIS A 126 8.89 -0.88 -6.05
N ILE A 127 9.67 -1.82 -6.56
CA ILE A 127 9.62 -2.21 -7.98
C ILE A 127 8.53 -3.26 -8.20
N GLU A 128 7.82 -3.13 -9.31
CA GLU A 128 6.79 -4.07 -9.75
C GLU A 128 7.19 -4.68 -11.09
N ASP A 129 6.54 -4.31 -12.18
CA ASP A 129 6.86 -4.82 -13.50
C ASP A 129 8.14 -4.15 -14.08
N VAL A 130 9.29 -4.54 -13.58
CA VAL A 130 10.59 -3.98 -13.91
C VAL A 130 11.62 -5.09 -14.15
N LYS A 131 12.52 -4.87 -15.09
CA LYS A 131 13.70 -5.72 -15.30
C LYS A 131 14.98 -4.89 -15.31
N GLN A 132 16.10 -5.55 -15.09
CA GLN A 132 17.41 -4.93 -15.23
C GLN A 132 18.18 -5.56 -16.40
N VAL A 133 18.69 -4.72 -17.29
CA VAL A 133 19.51 -5.14 -18.43
C VAL A 133 20.77 -4.27 -18.47
N ASN A 134 21.94 -4.87 -18.38
CA ASN A 134 23.23 -4.17 -18.36
C ASN A 134 23.29 -3.02 -17.33
N GLY A 135 22.70 -3.22 -16.17
CA GLY A 135 22.64 -2.21 -15.11
C GLY A 135 21.57 -1.13 -15.28
N GLN A 136 20.82 -1.14 -16.36
CA GLN A 136 19.73 -0.20 -16.62
C GLN A 136 18.38 -0.80 -16.21
N TRP A 137 17.57 -0.04 -15.50
CA TRP A 137 16.21 -0.39 -15.15
C TRP A 137 15.25 -0.09 -16.31
N LEU A 138 14.44 -1.06 -16.68
CA LEU A 138 13.51 -0.99 -17.78
C LEU A 138 12.12 -1.48 -17.37
N VAL A 139 11.09 -0.87 -17.95
CA VAL A 139 9.70 -1.34 -17.82
C VAL A 139 9.58 -2.74 -18.42
N ALA A 140 8.93 -3.64 -17.71
CA ALA A 140 8.70 -5.04 -18.08
C ALA A 140 7.24 -5.42 -17.79
N GLY A 141 6.96 -6.74 -17.75
CA GLY A 141 5.61 -7.25 -17.49
C GLY A 141 4.62 -6.87 -18.59
N THR A 142 3.36 -6.76 -18.24
CA THR A 142 2.25 -6.41 -19.14
C THR A 142 1.20 -5.51 -18.46
N SER A 143 1.23 -5.37 -17.13
CA SER A 143 0.20 -4.66 -16.37
C SER A 143 0.27 -3.14 -16.52
N GLY A 144 1.43 -2.60 -16.90
CA GLY A 144 1.69 -1.17 -16.89
C GLY A 144 1.91 -0.58 -15.48
N VAL A 145 1.93 -1.39 -14.43
CA VAL A 145 2.28 -0.92 -13.07
C VAL A 145 3.78 -1.06 -12.86
N VAL A 146 4.49 0.05 -12.78
CA VAL A 146 5.96 0.03 -12.78
C VAL A 146 6.55 0.10 -11.38
N LEU A 147 6.10 1.06 -10.59
CA LEU A 147 6.63 1.32 -9.25
C LEU A 147 5.52 1.67 -8.27
N ILE A 148 5.75 1.40 -6.99
CA ILE A 148 4.98 1.98 -5.89
C ILE A 148 5.94 2.88 -5.10
N VAL A 149 5.64 4.16 -5.02
CA VAL A 149 6.42 5.13 -4.25
C VAL A 149 5.68 5.41 -2.95
N VAL A 150 6.35 5.25 -1.81
CA VAL A 150 5.76 5.46 -0.50
C VAL A 150 6.25 6.76 0.13
N GLY A 151 5.35 7.46 0.79
CA GLY A 151 5.64 8.64 1.60
C GLY A 151 5.18 8.44 3.04
N LEU A 152 5.97 8.92 3.97
CA LEU A 152 5.75 8.83 5.40
C LEU A 152 5.65 10.24 6.00
N GLY A 153 4.86 10.41 7.05
CA GLY A 153 4.77 11.69 7.76
C GLY A 153 3.93 11.62 9.02
N GLN A 154 4.19 12.48 9.97
CA GLN A 154 3.37 12.58 11.19
C GLN A 154 1.95 13.09 10.86
N THR A 155 1.81 13.84 9.77
CA THR A 155 0.53 14.30 9.23
C THR A 155 0.35 13.79 7.81
N MET A 156 -0.91 13.72 7.35
CA MET A 156 -1.22 13.37 5.96
C MET A 156 -0.51 14.32 4.98
N LYS A 157 -0.48 15.61 5.27
CA LYS A 157 0.19 16.63 4.46
C LYS A 157 1.70 16.36 4.30
N GLN A 158 2.36 15.93 5.39
CA GLN A 158 3.79 15.57 5.33
C GLN A 158 4.02 14.31 4.49
N ALA A 159 3.18 13.28 4.66
CA ALA A 159 3.27 12.07 3.85
C ALA A 159 3.04 12.36 2.35
N GLN A 160 2.06 13.20 2.01
CA GLN A 160 1.83 13.67 0.64
C GLN A 160 3.03 14.45 0.09
N ALA A 161 3.54 15.43 0.82
CA ALA A 161 4.69 16.22 0.40
C ALA A 161 5.91 15.32 0.12
N GLN A 162 6.13 14.32 0.94
CA GLN A 162 7.26 13.40 0.79
C GLN A 162 7.10 12.49 -0.43
N VAL A 163 5.95 11.83 -0.61
CA VAL A 163 5.75 10.91 -1.74
C VAL A 163 5.84 11.64 -3.08
N TYR A 164 5.20 12.80 -3.22
CA TYR A 164 5.24 13.55 -4.47
C TYR A 164 6.61 14.19 -4.74
N SER A 165 7.39 14.53 -3.71
CA SER A 165 8.78 14.93 -3.87
C SER A 165 9.66 13.78 -4.41
N ARG A 166 9.44 12.56 -3.93
CA ARG A 166 10.13 11.36 -4.41
C ARG A 166 9.78 11.05 -5.87
N ILE A 167 8.51 11.16 -6.23
CA ILE A 167 8.05 10.92 -7.62
C ILE A 167 8.70 11.90 -8.59
N LYS A 168 8.92 13.14 -8.21
CA LYS A 168 9.64 14.12 -9.04
C LYS A 168 11.10 13.74 -9.37
N ASN A 169 11.66 12.81 -8.60
CA ASN A 169 13.00 12.25 -8.86
C ASN A 169 12.99 11.14 -9.91
N ILE A 170 11.82 10.64 -10.33
CA ILE A 170 11.65 9.52 -11.23
C ILE A 170 11.27 10.03 -12.62
N LEU A 171 11.89 9.44 -13.65
CA LEU A 171 11.54 9.67 -15.05
C LEU A 171 11.34 8.33 -15.74
N ILE A 172 10.16 8.13 -16.31
CA ILE A 172 9.80 7.00 -17.16
C ILE A 172 9.01 7.57 -18.34
N PRO A 173 9.27 7.19 -19.58
CA PRO A 173 8.48 7.62 -20.72
C PRO A 173 6.98 7.30 -20.50
N ASN A 174 6.12 8.26 -20.80
CA ASN A 174 4.66 8.15 -20.70
C ASN A 174 4.13 7.81 -19.29
N MET A 175 4.93 8.01 -18.23
CA MET A 175 4.45 7.74 -16.89
C MET A 175 3.35 8.68 -16.45
N TYR A 176 2.40 8.16 -15.67
CA TYR A 176 1.39 8.96 -14.98
C TYR A 176 1.07 8.36 -13.62
N TYR A 177 0.42 9.14 -12.76
CA TYR A 177 0.06 8.76 -11.41
C TYR A 177 -1.04 9.67 -10.88
N ARG A 178 -1.76 9.22 -9.85
CA ARG A 178 -2.75 10.04 -9.17
C ARG A 178 -2.07 11.08 -8.28
N THR A 179 -2.58 12.31 -8.30
CA THR A 179 -2.06 13.44 -7.52
C THR A 179 -2.89 13.74 -6.27
N ASP A 180 -3.99 13.02 -6.06
CA ASP A 180 -4.99 13.23 -5.01
C ASP A 180 -4.96 12.17 -3.89
N ILE A 181 -3.92 11.32 -3.86
CA ILE A 181 -3.81 10.29 -2.84
C ILE A 181 -3.66 10.93 -1.45
N GLY A 182 -4.61 10.59 -0.57
CA GLY A 182 -4.68 11.11 0.80
C GLY A 182 -5.63 12.29 0.98
N ASP A 183 -6.12 12.95 -0.08
CA ASP A 183 -6.96 14.15 0.03
C ASP A 183 -8.25 13.89 0.80
N ARG A 184 -8.87 12.73 0.58
CA ARG A 184 -10.09 12.35 1.30
C ARG A 184 -9.93 12.26 2.82
N TRP A 185 -8.70 12.09 3.31
CA TRP A 185 -8.46 12.02 4.75
C TRP A 185 -8.89 13.29 5.49
N TYR A 186 -8.74 14.45 4.87
CA TYR A 186 -9.10 15.74 5.49
C TYR A 186 -10.60 15.85 5.80
N GLU A 187 -11.44 15.18 5.01
CA GLU A 187 -12.88 15.14 5.20
C GLU A 187 -13.33 13.89 5.97
N ASP A 188 -12.86 12.73 5.53
CA ASP A 188 -13.32 11.44 6.05
C ASP A 188 -12.74 11.15 7.44
N GLY A 189 -11.55 11.66 7.76
CA GLY A 189 -10.93 11.53 9.08
C GLY A 189 -11.79 12.15 10.17
N ASP A 190 -12.25 13.37 9.96
CA ASP A 190 -13.14 14.09 10.89
C ASP A 190 -14.47 13.35 11.07
N LYS A 191 -15.06 12.82 9.99
CA LYS A 191 -16.27 12.01 10.07
C LYS A 191 -16.07 10.76 10.93
N LEU A 192 -14.98 10.03 10.72
CA LEU A 192 -14.69 8.81 11.47
C LEU A 192 -14.46 9.09 12.97
N HIS A 193 -13.84 10.20 13.32
CA HIS A 193 -13.71 10.64 14.71
C HIS A 193 -15.07 11.05 15.30
N ASN A 194 -15.84 11.85 14.61
CA ASN A 194 -17.16 12.29 15.05
C ASN A 194 -18.13 11.12 15.24
N TRP A 195 -18.06 10.10 14.40
CA TRP A 195 -18.84 8.86 14.54
C TRP A 195 -18.25 7.88 15.56
N ARG A 196 -17.15 8.24 16.21
CA ARG A 196 -16.45 7.45 17.23
C ARG A 196 -15.95 6.09 16.73
N TYR A 197 -15.57 5.99 15.46
CA TYR A 197 -14.93 4.81 14.92
C TYR A 197 -13.41 4.85 15.12
N LEU A 198 -12.82 6.04 15.09
CA LEU A 198 -11.43 6.30 15.45
C LEU A 198 -11.37 7.09 16.77
N ARG A 199 -10.31 6.86 17.55
CA ARG A 199 -10.00 7.60 18.78
C ARG A 199 -8.83 8.54 18.55
#